data_74009e936293cfd52cd878977c403f78
#
_entry.id   74009e936293cfd52cd878977c403f78
#
_cell.length_a   1.000
_cell.length_b   1.000
_cell.length_c   1.000
_cell.angle_alpha   90.00
_cell.angle_beta   90.00
_cell.angle_gamma   90.00
#
_symmetry.space_group_name_H-M   'P 1'
#
loop_
_entity.id
_entity.type
_entity.pdbx_description
1 polymer ?
#
loop_
_entity_poly.entity_id
_entity_poly.type
_entity_poly.pdbx_seq_one_letter_code
_entity_poly.pdbx_strand_id
1 'polypeptide(L)'
;MCDTFVALGNATNDGSVLFAKNSDRQPNEPLLLTHIPRKKHPPKSNVTCTYITVEQVDETYALFLYKPSWIWGGEMGTNEYGLTIGNEAVFTKEKVNKTGLLGMDLVRLALERCQTAEEAVHCITDLIERYGQGGNCGYEKPFTYHNSFLIADYETAWILETADRMWVAKRVESFAAISNRLTIGEDYDLAHPDVVAYAAERGWHKPGGPFHFAKSYSDFLYTKFSGSSERYACAHALMKRHEGKMTLDVMIDILRSHEEEHQLPPLHHFSVKSVCMHAGFFYGDHTTGSYCITLKKGEPLIGFATGSSTPCISTFKPFPLFEATLSYIWEEGDERALHYWLIRERLHRRLMQTTPEMLAKYDEERKQLQKEIFVLYEKGDLQAAWEKENEFVETYDRLLAAEAGTIHVGNFYF
;
A
#
# COMPACT_ATOMS: atom_id res chain seq x y z
N MET A 1 5.05 -7.35 4.26
CA MET A 1 5.37 -7.36 2.80
C MET A 1 4.32 -6.54 2.09
N CYS A 2 4.43 -6.21 0.81
CA CYS A 2 3.43 -5.37 0.12
C CYS A 2 3.57 -5.51 -1.39
N ASP A 3 2.56 -5.06 -2.14
CA ASP A 3 2.59 -5.00 -3.60
C ASP A 3 1.88 -3.72 -4.07
N THR A 4 2.54 -2.93 -4.93
CA THR A 4 1.99 -1.68 -5.47
C THR A 4 2.04 -1.67 -6.99
N PHE A 5 1.00 -1.12 -7.61
CA PHE A 5 0.78 -1.12 -9.06
C PHE A 5 0.40 0.26 -9.56
N VAL A 6 0.87 0.60 -10.75
CA VAL A 6 0.45 1.79 -11.49
C VAL A 6 0.24 1.46 -12.97
N ALA A 7 -0.80 2.01 -13.56
CA ALA A 7 -1.01 2.03 -15.01
C ALA A 7 -1.21 3.47 -15.46
N LEU A 8 -0.36 3.95 -16.36
CA LEU A 8 -0.46 5.28 -16.96
C LEU A 8 -1.57 5.34 -18.01
N GLY A 9 -1.93 6.52 -18.47
CA GLY A 9 -3.01 6.73 -19.40
C GLY A 9 -2.92 5.94 -20.73
N ASN A 10 -1.72 5.59 -21.18
CA ASN A 10 -1.53 4.73 -22.35
C ASN A 10 -1.77 3.23 -22.06
N ALA A 11 -1.84 2.83 -20.79
CA ALA A 11 -2.14 1.46 -20.36
C ALA A 11 -3.61 1.27 -19.94
N THR A 12 -4.36 2.35 -19.77
CA THR A 12 -5.77 2.33 -19.34
C THR A 12 -6.74 2.47 -20.51
N ASN A 13 -8.00 2.16 -20.27
CA ASN A 13 -9.04 2.23 -21.31
C ASN A 13 -9.56 3.66 -21.57
N ASP A 14 -9.38 4.59 -20.61
CA ASP A 14 -9.95 5.94 -20.64
C ASP A 14 -8.92 7.07 -20.52
N GLY A 15 -7.63 6.73 -20.54
CA GLY A 15 -6.53 7.69 -20.45
C GLY A 15 -6.23 8.18 -19.04
N SER A 16 -6.91 7.68 -18.01
CA SER A 16 -6.61 7.98 -16.60
C SER A 16 -5.36 7.26 -16.12
N VAL A 17 -4.78 7.72 -15.02
CA VAL A 17 -3.76 6.95 -14.29
C VAL A 17 -4.45 6.16 -13.18
N LEU A 18 -4.16 4.87 -13.10
CA LEU A 18 -4.64 3.98 -12.04
C LEU A 18 -3.49 3.64 -11.09
N PHE A 19 -3.74 3.74 -9.80
CA PHE A 19 -2.80 3.33 -8.76
C PHE A 19 -3.48 2.37 -7.80
N ALA A 20 -2.80 1.30 -7.39
CA ALA A 20 -3.35 0.31 -6.48
C ALA A 20 -2.26 -0.28 -5.57
N LYS A 21 -2.61 -0.60 -4.32
CA LYS A 21 -1.67 -1.18 -3.35
C LYS A 21 -2.36 -2.08 -2.34
N ASN A 22 -1.72 -3.23 -2.08
CA ASN A 22 -1.91 -4.03 -0.87
C ASN A 22 -0.83 -3.71 0.14
N SER A 23 -1.22 -3.53 1.40
CA SER A 23 -0.30 -3.41 2.52
C SER A 23 -0.33 -4.68 3.35
N ASP A 24 0.79 -5.44 3.33
CA ASP A 24 0.92 -6.68 4.07
C ASP A 24 1.72 -6.43 5.34
N ARG A 25 1.03 -6.52 6.45
CA ARG A 25 1.52 -6.23 7.79
C ARG A 25 1.29 -7.40 8.73
N GLN A 26 1.70 -7.25 9.98
CA GLN A 26 1.36 -8.25 10.99
C GLN A 26 -0.16 -8.33 11.17
N PRO A 27 -0.76 -9.52 11.30
CA PRO A 27 -2.21 -9.72 11.20
C PRO A 27 -3.06 -8.93 12.18
N ASN A 28 -2.51 -8.61 13.36
CA ASN A 28 -3.20 -7.83 14.39
C ASN A 28 -2.95 -6.32 14.29
N GLU A 29 -2.28 -5.86 13.24
CA GLU A 29 -1.94 -4.45 13.05
C GLU A 29 -3.05 -3.73 12.26
N PRO A 30 -3.84 -2.87 12.92
CA PRO A 30 -4.88 -2.11 12.23
C PRO A 30 -4.29 -1.11 11.25
N LEU A 31 -4.86 -1.07 10.05
CA LEU A 31 -4.57 -0.08 9.04
C LEU A 31 -5.76 0.87 8.92
N LEU A 32 -5.55 2.16 9.19
CA LEU A 32 -6.61 3.15 9.38
C LEU A 32 -6.78 4.05 8.16
N LEU A 33 -8.04 4.28 7.76
CA LEU A 33 -8.40 5.29 6.77
C LEU A 33 -8.40 6.66 7.45
N THR A 34 -7.45 7.52 7.09
CA THR A 34 -7.21 8.77 7.82
C THR A 34 -7.12 9.96 6.86
N HIS A 35 -7.86 11.01 7.16
CA HIS A 35 -7.76 12.30 6.50
C HIS A 35 -6.94 13.26 7.36
N ILE A 36 -6.01 13.97 6.72
CA ILE A 36 -5.19 15.01 7.32
C ILE A 36 -5.46 16.31 6.57
N PRO A 37 -6.03 17.32 7.22
CA PRO A 37 -6.36 18.57 6.54
C PRO A 37 -5.11 19.39 6.22
N ARG A 38 -5.22 20.27 5.22
CA ARG A 38 -4.22 21.31 4.91
C ARG A 38 -3.98 22.17 6.14
N LYS A 39 -2.69 22.47 6.43
CA LYS A 39 -2.34 23.19 7.64
C LYS A 39 -1.18 24.15 7.41
N LYS A 40 -1.31 25.40 7.93
CA LYS A 40 -0.22 26.36 8.04
C LYS A 40 0.55 26.15 9.34
N HIS A 41 1.86 26.25 9.28
CA HIS A 41 2.77 26.05 10.39
C HIS A 41 3.54 27.33 10.71
N PRO A 42 3.97 27.53 11.98
CA PRO A 42 4.86 28.62 12.31
C PRO A 42 6.18 28.51 11.54
N PRO A 43 6.79 29.62 11.09
CA PRO A 43 8.09 29.59 10.44
C PRO A 43 9.15 28.89 11.28
N LYS A 44 9.99 28.06 10.65
CA LYS A 44 11.04 27.27 11.30
C LYS A 44 10.55 26.31 12.38
N SER A 45 9.30 25.87 12.29
CA SER A 45 8.79 24.83 13.17
C SER A 45 9.36 23.47 12.80
N ASN A 46 9.18 22.51 13.67
CA ASN A 46 9.58 21.12 13.46
C ASN A 46 8.36 20.20 13.57
N VAL A 47 8.45 19.05 12.92
CA VAL A 47 7.47 17.96 13.05
C VAL A 47 8.16 16.71 13.59
N THR A 48 7.55 16.08 14.58
CA THR A 48 8.02 14.79 15.11
C THR A 48 7.33 13.68 14.34
N CYS A 49 8.13 12.94 13.56
CA CYS A 49 7.75 11.73 12.86
C CYS A 49 7.75 10.54 13.85
N THR A 50 7.74 9.31 13.35
CA THR A 50 7.68 8.13 14.24
C THR A 50 8.84 8.07 15.23
N TYR A 51 10.07 8.33 14.81
CA TYR A 51 11.27 8.22 15.65
C TYR A 51 12.12 9.46 15.75
N ILE A 52 12.05 10.36 14.81
CA ILE A 52 12.90 11.54 14.76
C ILE A 52 12.07 12.79 14.45
N THR A 53 12.66 13.93 14.77
CA THR A 53 12.08 15.26 14.47
C THR A 53 12.79 15.86 13.27
N VAL A 54 12.04 16.38 12.32
CA VAL A 54 12.56 17.04 11.12
C VAL A 54 11.99 18.45 10.98
N GLU A 55 12.64 19.28 10.16
CA GLU A 55 12.17 20.61 9.83
C GLU A 55 10.80 20.56 9.13
N GLN A 56 9.85 21.39 9.57
CA GLN A 56 8.52 21.49 8.96
C GLN A 56 8.50 22.60 7.91
N VAL A 57 7.69 22.43 6.86
CA VAL A 57 7.41 23.46 5.86
C VAL A 57 6.35 24.45 6.38
N ASP A 58 6.25 25.64 5.77
CA ASP A 58 5.32 26.69 6.21
C ASP A 58 3.85 26.28 6.02
N GLU A 59 3.57 25.40 5.05
CA GLU A 59 2.23 24.87 4.79
C GLU A 59 2.31 23.42 4.31
N THR A 60 1.48 22.54 4.88
CA THR A 60 1.29 21.16 4.44
C THR A 60 -0.02 20.99 3.70
N TYR A 61 -0.01 20.17 2.65
CA TYR A 61 -1.19 19.87 1.84
C TYR A 61 -2.15 18.92 2.55
N ALA A 62 -3.43 19.00 2.21
CA ALA A 62 -4.40 18.03 2.65
C ALA A 62 -4.12 16.68 1.97
N LEU A 63 -4.25 15.59 2.73
CA LEU A 63 -4.00 14.25 2.23
C LEU A 63 -4.86 13.20 2.91
N PHE A 64 -5.11 12.13 2.16
CA PHE A 64 -5.58 10.87 2.68
C PHE A 64 -4.39 9.94 2.92
N LEU A 65 -4.39 9.27 4.07
CA LEU A 65 -3.44 8.20 4.39
C LEU A 65 -4.17 6.92 4.77
N TYR A 66 -3.67 5.81 4.26
CA TYR A 66 -3.94 4.50 4.80
C TYR A 66 -2.74 4.10 5.65
N LYS A 67 -2.87 4.19 6.97
CA LYS A 67 -1.75 4.19 7.91
C LYS A 67 -1.88 3.14 9.01
N PRO A 68 -0.76 2.49 9.40
CA PRO A 68 -0.72 1.70 10.62
C PRO A 68 -1.13 2.55 11.83
N SER A 69 -1.90 1.97 12.76
CA SER A 69 -2.49 2.70 13.88
C SER A 69 -1.48 3.41 14.80
N TRP A 70 -0.24 2.94 14.85
CA TRP A 70 0.82 3.40 15.76
C TRP A 70 1.92 4.23 15.10
N ILE A 71 2.04 4.20 13.77
CA ILE A 71 3.06 4.94 13.01
C ILE A 71 2.52 6.33 12.66
N TRP A 72 3.38 7.37 12.68
CA TRP A 72 3.02 8.73 12.28
C TRP A 72 2.74 8.81 10.77
N GLY A 73 3.54 8.14 9.95
CA GLY A 73 3.39 8.06 8.50
C GLY A 73 2.33 7.08 8.03
N GLY A 74 2.31 6.76 6.74
CA GLY A 74 1.35 5.84 6.12
C GLY A 74 1.97 4.95 5.05
N GLU A 75 1.37 3.78 4.85
CA GLU A 75 1.78 2.79 3.84
C GLU A 75 1.49 3.27 2.41
N MET A 76 0.45 4.08 2.26
CA MET A 76 0.00 4.66 1.01
C MET A 76 -0.92 5.85 1.27
N GLY A 77 -1.02 6.74 0.30
CA GLY A 77 -1.90 7.88 0.38
C GLY A 77 -1.93 8.70 -0.89
N THR A 78 -2.84 9.67 -0.90
CA THR A 78 -3.02 10.62 -2.01
C THR A 78 -3.28 12.00 -1.43
N ASN A 79 -2.63 13.02 -1.97
CA ASN A 79 -2.88 14.40 -1.58
C ASN A 79 -3.88 15.11 -2.52
N GLU A 80 -4.26 16.33 -2.15
CA GLU A 80 -5.23 17.13 -2.88
C GLU A 80 -4.83 17.54 -4.31
N TYR A 81 -3.56 17.33 -4.68
CA TYR A 81 -3.07 17.51 -6.04
C TYR A 81 -3.05 16.22 -6.86
N GLY A 82 -3.55 15.11 -6.31
CA GLY A 82 -3.54 13.80 -6.98
C GLY A 82 -2.21 13.07 -6.91
N LEU A 83 -1.19 13.64 -6.23
CA LEU A 83 0.04 12.90 -5.96
C LEU A 83 -0.29 11.71 -5.07
N THR A 84 0.07 10.52 -5.54
CA THR A 84 -0.21 9.23 -4.87
C THR A 84 1.08 8.45 -4.68
N ILE A 85 1.32 7.97 -3.46
CA ILE A 85 2.57 7.27 -3.09
C ILE A 85 2.24 6.02 -2.30
N GLY A 86 2.93 4.92 -2.59
CA GLY A 86 2.99 3.71 -1.77
C GLY A 86 4.44 3.25 -1.61
N ASN A 87 4.78 2.67 -0.46
CA ASN A 87 6.10 2.14 -0.19
C ASN A 87 6.09 0.64 0.03
N GLU A 88 7.24 0.01 -0.24
CA GLU A 88 7.51 -1.41 -0.02
C GLU A 88 8.77 -1.60 0.81
N ALA A 89 8.76 -2.60 1.69
CA ALA A 89 9.98 -3.07 2.31
C ALA A 89 10.90 -3.72 1.27
N VAL A 90 12.18 -3.33 1.24
CA VAL A 90 13.21 -3.98 0.42
C VAL A 90 14.39 -4.39 1.29
N PHE A 91 14.98 -5.52 0.93
CA PHE A 91 16.10 -6.10 1.67
C PHE A 91 17.40 -5.88 0.90
N THR A 92 18.32 -5.14 1.53
CA THR A 92 19.58 -4.74 0.91
C THR A 92 20.77 -5.24 1.73
N LYS A 93 21.95 -5.23 1.12
CA LYS A 93 23.21 -5.55 1.80
C LYS A 93 23.61 -4.49 2.83
N GLU A 94 23.03 -3.29 2.75
CA GLU A 94 23.24 -2.24 3.72
C GLU A 94 22.56 -2.54 5.05
N LYS A 95 23.23 -2.18 6.13
CA LYS A 95 22.67 -2.29 7.47
C LYS A 95 21.62 -1.20 7.68
N VAL A 96 20.44 -1.58 8.10
CA VAL A 96 19.39 -0.62 8.47
C VAL A 96 19.78 0.09 9.77
N ASN A 97 19.66 1.41 9.79
CA ASN A 97 19.92 2.23 10.96
C ASN A 97 18.89 1.96 12.07
N LYS A 98 19.32 2.09 13.33
CA LYS A 98 18.44 1.88 14.49
C LYS A 98 17.33 2.92 14.59
N THR A 99 17.55 4.11 14.05
CA THR A 99 16.62 5.23 14.04
C THR A 99 16.83 6.05 12.77
N GLY A 100 15.80 6.75 12.35
CA GLY A 100 15.75 7.54 11.12
C GLY A 100 14.30 7.77 10.72
N LEU A 101 14.08 8.20 9.49
CA LEU A 101 12.75 8.23 8.88
C LEU A 101 12.33 6.83 8.44
N LEU A 102 11.13 6.41 8.82
CA LEU A 102 10.53 5.21 8.23
C LEU A 102 10.12 5.51 6.78
N GLY A 103 10.01 4.47 5.95
CA GLY A 103 9.42 4.64 4.61
C GLY A 103 8.02 5.25 4.67
N MET A 104 7.23 4.87 5.67
CA MET A 104 5.92 5.44 5.93
C MET A 104 5.97 6.93 6.29
N ASP A 105 6.99 7.36 7.05
CA ASP A 105 7.20 8.79 7.35
C ASP A 105 7.58 9.57 6.07
N LEU A 106 8.40 8.98 5.19
CA LEU A 106 8.78 9.56 3.91
C LEU A 106 7.57 9.70 2.96
N VAL A 107 6.67 8.71 2.91
CA VAL A 107 5.40 8.80 2.17
C VAL A 107 4.59 10.02 2.63
N ARG A 108 4.36 10.15 3.93
CA ARG A 108 3.59 11.26 4.48
C ARG A 108 4.27 12.61 4.23
N LEU A 109 5.56 12.73 4.50
CA LEU A 109 6.31 13.98 4.29
C LEU A 109 6.27 14.44 2.83
N ALA A 110 6.40 13.51 1.87
CA ALA A 110 6.32 13.85 0.45
C ALA A 110 4.90 14.26 0.04
N LEU A 111 3.87 13.56 0.50
CA LEU A 111 2.47 13.93 0.24
C LEU A 111 2.11 15.29 0.86
N GLU A 112 2.65 15.64 2.02
CA GLU A 112 2.44 16.94 2.68
C GLU A 112 3.11 18.10 1.93
N ARG A 113 4.14 17.85 1.07
CA ARG A 113 5.07 18.87 0.59
C ARG A 113 5.16 19.00 -0.93
N CYS A 114 4.74 17.99 -1.69
CA CYS A 114 4.92 17.91 -3.13
C CYS A 114 3.59 17.89 -3.89
N GLN A 115 3.60 18.36 -5.13
CA GLN A 115 2.43 18.37 -5.99
C GLN A 115 2.55 17.35 -7.13
N THR A 116 3.77 17.00 -7.53
CA THR A 116 4.05 16.10 -8.65
C THR A 116 4.88 14.90 -8.22
N ALA A 117 4.84 13.85 -9.03
CA ALA A 117 5.60 12.63 -8.76
C ALA A 117 7.12 12.87 -8.77
N GLU A 118 7.61 13.72 -9.66
CA GLU A 118 9.04 14.06 -9.75
C GLU A 118 9.52 14.88 -8.54
N GLU A 119 8.73 15.88 -8.10
CA GLU A 119 9.00 16.60 -6.85
C GLU A 119 9.08 15.66 -5.65
N ALA A 120 8.20 14.65 -5.59
CA ALA A 120 8.20 13.68 -4.50
C ALA A 120 9.45 12.78 -4.52
N VAL A 121 9.97 12.38 -5.70
CA VAL A 121 11.26 11.68 -5.81
C VAL A 121 12.37 12.52 -5.18
N HIS A 122 12.48 13.78 -5.56
CA HIS A 122 13.51 14.67 -5.01
C HIS A 122 13.33 14.93 -3.51
N CYS A 123 12.09 15.15 -3.07
CA CYS A 123 11.78 15.36 -1.65
C CYS A 123 12.18 14.14 -0.80
N ILE A 124 11.83 12.93 -1.22
CA ILE A 124 12.18 11.69 -0.49
C ILE A 124 13.70 11.50 -0.45
N THR A 125 14.39 11.69 -1.57
CA THR A 125 15.87 11.54 -1.64
C THR A 125 16.59 12.57 -0.81
N ASP A 126 16.16 13.83 -0.80
CA ASP A 126 16.70 14.90 0.03
C ASP A 126 16.49 14.62 1.54
N LEU A 127 15.31 14.11 1.91
CA LEU A 127 15.03 13.73 3.28
C LEU A 127 15.89 12.54 3.74
N ILE A 128 16.10 11.54 2.88
CA ILE A 128 17.02 10.42 3.15
C ILE A 128 18.46 10.92 3.30
N GLU A 129 18.90 11.83 2.44
CA GLU A 129 20.26 12.41 2.51
C GLU A 129 20.46 13.17 3.81
N ARG A 130 19.50 13.99 4.22
CA ARG A 130 19.61 14.86 5.41
C ARG A 130 19.43 14.10 6.72
N TYR A 131 18.45 13.21 6.81
CA TYR A 131 18.00 12.59 8.07
C TYR A 131 18.26 11.09 8.15
N GLY A 132 18.55 10.43 7.03
CA GLY A 132 18.66 8.97 6.93
C GLY A 132 17.33 8.25 7.05
N GLN A 133 17.32 6.98 6.66
CA GLN A 133 16.20 6.09 6.86
C GLN A 133 16.54 4.98 7.85
N GLY A 134 15.56 4.49 8.62
CA GLY A 134 15.74 3.40 9.58
C GLY A 134 14.74 3.46 10.73
N GLY A 135 14.83 2.50 11.61
CA GLY A 135 13.92 2.30 12.74
C GLY A 135 13.16 0.98 12.64
N ASN A 136 12.42 0.67 13.70
CA ASN A 136 11.55 -0.50 13.71
C ASN A 136 10.24 -0.20 12.98
N CYS A 137 9.89 -1.05 12.02
CA CYS A 137 8.65 -0.98 11.25
C CYS A 137 7.61 -2.03 11.67
N GLY A 138 7.99 -2.99 12.53
CA GLY A 138 7.12 -4.08 12.96
C GLY A 138 6.29 -3.73 14.19
N TYR A 139 5.04 -4.19 14.23
CA TYR A 139 4.06 -3.96 15.29
C TYR A 139 4.28 -4.89 16.50
N GLU A 140 4.15 -6.20 16.28
CA GLU A 140 4.29 -7.20 17.35
C GLU A 140 5.74 -7.66 17.54
N LYS A 141 6.52 -7.70 16.46
CA LYS A 141 7.92 -8.14 16.44
C LYS A 141 8.78 -7.10 15.73
N PRO A 142 9.98 -6.82 16.22
CA PRO A 142 10.90 -5.90 15.53
C PRO A 142 11.15 -6.35 14.09
N PHE A 143 11.00 -5.42 13.15
CA PHE A 143 11.25 -5.65 11.74
C PHE A 143 11.83 -4.39 11.11
N THR A 144 13.01 -4.51 10.49
CA THR A 144 13.73 -3.38 9.89
C THR A 144 14.05 -3.65 8.44
N TYR A 145 13.91 -2.63 7.59
CA TYR A 145 14.14 -2.72 6.15
C TYR A 145 14.43 -1.35 5.55
N HIS A 146 14.95 -1.32 4.33
CA HIS A 146 14.97 -0.16 3.48
C HIS A 146 13.70 -0.11 2.62
N ASN A 147 13.55 0.94 1.81
CA ASN A 147 12.29 1.17 1.12
C ASN A 147 12.46 1.29 -0.39
N SER A 148 11.48 0.81 -1.14
CA SER A 148 11.16 1.27 -2.48
C SER A 148 9.81 1.98 -2.47
N PHE A 149 9.60 2.86 -3.45
CA PHE A 149 8.40 3.65 -3.57
C PHE A 149 7.88 3.57 -5.01
N LEU A 150 6.56 3.48 -5.15
CA LEU A 150 5.87 3.78 -6.39
C LEU A 150 5.13 5.10 -6.19
N ILE A 151 5.43 6.07 -7.07
CA ILE A 151 5.01 7.45 -6.93
C ILE A 151 4.31 7.83 -8.23
N ALA A 152 3.08 8.32 -8.16
CA ALA A 152 2.30 8.68 -9.34
C ALA A 152 1.56 10.00 -9.16
N ASP A 153 1.35 10.70 -10.27
CA ASP A 153 0.44 11.83 -10.39
C ASP A 153 -0.49 11.63 -11.60
N TYR A 154 -1.18 12.67 -12.05
CA TYR A 154 -2.12 12.59 -13.17
C TYR A 154 -1.50 12.20 -14.51
N GLU A 155 -0.18 12.27 -14.68
CA GLU A 155 0.50 12.14 -15.96
C GLU A 155 1.69 11.19 -15.92
N THR A 156 2.38 11.12 -14.79
CA THR A 156 3.66 10.42 -14.67
C THR A 156 3.70 9.49 -13.46
N ALA A 157 4.59 8.50 -13.53
CA ALA A 157 4.92 7.70 -12.36
C ALA A 157 6.41 7.35 -12.33
N TRP A 158 6.91 7.12 -11.11
CA TRP A 158 8.30 6.79 -10.83
C TRP A 158 8.40 5.60 -9.87
N ILE A 159 9.38 4.74 -10.13
CA ILE A 159 9.89 3.78 -9.14
C ILE A 159 11.13 4.40 -8.51
N LEU A 160 11.16 4.53 -7.19
CA LEU A 160 12.34 4.95 -6.43
C LEU A 160 12.78 3.78 -5.54
N GLU A 161 13.99 3.29 -5.74
CA GLU A 161 14.58 2.21 -4.94
C GLU A 161 15.76 2.73 -4.11
N THR A 162 15.80 2.37 -2.83
CA THR A 162 16.78 2.90 -1.88
C THR A 162 17.53 1.81 -1.11
N ALA A 163 18.78 2.11 -0.73
CA ALA A 163 19.61 1.29 0.14
C ALA A 163 20.43 2.24 1.05
N ASP A 164 19.99 2.43 2.28
CA ASP A 164 20.45 3.48 3.18
C ASP A 164 20.36 4.86 2.50
N ARG A 165 21.45 5.54 2.21
CA ARG A 165 21.48 6.83 1.50
C ARG A 165 21.57 6.68 -0.02
N MET A 166 21.93 5.51 -0.51
CA MET A 166 22.04 5.25 -1.95
C MET A 166 20.68 4.99 -2.56
N TRP A 167 20.43 5.52 -3.75
CA TRP A 167 19.16 5.39 -4.42
C TRP A 167 19.29 5.49 -5.95
N VAL A 168 18.32 4.91 -6.64
CA VAL A 168 18.08 5.10 -8.07
C VAL A 168 16.57 5.30 -8.30
N ALA A 169 16.21 6.08 -9.31
CA ALA A 169 14.83 6.26 -9.71
C ALA A 169 14.66 6.02 -11.21
N LYS A 170 13.55 5.40 -11.58
CA LYS A 170 13.19 5.09 -12.96
C LYS A 170 11.78 5.57 -13.26
N ARG A 171 11.62 6.28 -14.37
CA ARG A 171 10.31 6.71 -14.87
C ARG A 171 9.55 5.53 -15.46
N VAL A 172 8.27 5.45 -15.17
CA VAL A 172 7.38 4.43 -15.74
C VAL A 172 6.92 4.87 -17.12
N GLU A 173 6.93 3.96 -18.09
CA GLU A 173 6.55 4.27 -19.48
C GLU A 173 5.07 3.95 -19.79
N SER A 174 4.53 2.89 -19.19
CA SER A 174 3.17 2.41 -19.43
C SER A 174 2.52 1.92 -18.14
N PHE A 175 3.05 0.86 -17.56
CA PHE A 175 2.62 0.35 -16.27
C PHE A 175 3.82 -0.17 -15.48
N ALA A 176 3.66 -0.27 -14.17
CA ALA A 176 4.67 -0.86 -13.29
C ALA A 176 4.02 -1.60 -12.13
N ALA A 177 4.74 -2.60 -11.64
CA ALA A 177 4.51 -3.26 -10.37
C ALA A 177 5.79 -3.19 -9.54
N ILE A 178 5.67 -2.94 -8.25
CA ILE A 178 6.75 -3.16 -7.29
C ILE A 178 6.29 -4.14 -6.22
N SER A 179 7.24 -4.85 -5.66
CA SER A 179 7.07 -5.79 -4.56
C SER A 179 8.30 -5.71 -3.65
N ASN A 180 8.46 -6.60 -2.68
CA ASN A 180 9.56 -6.53 -1.70
C ASN A 180 10.92 -6.94 -2.28
N ARG A 181 11.32 -6.32 -3.38
CA ARG A 181 12.59 -6.54 -4.07
C ARG A 181 13.05 -5.33 -4.84
N LEU A 182 14.36 -5.17 -4.99
CA LEU A 182 14.91 -4.23 -5.96
C LEU A 182 14.76 -4.79 -7.38
N THR A 183 14.34 -3.94 -8.31
CA THR A 183 14.07 -4.30 -9.71
C THR A 183 14.83 -3.45 -10.72
N ILE A 184 15.25 -2.23 -10.35
CA ILE A 184 15.95 -1.31 -11.25
C ILE A 184 17.34 -1.87 -11.57
N GLY A 185 17.62 -1.98 -12.85
CA GLY A 185 18.86 -2.52 -13.40
C GLY A 185 19.88 -1.46 -13.75
N GLU A 186 20.22 -1.41 -15.04
CA GLU A 186 21.17 -0.49 -15.66
C GLU A 186 20.45 0.77 -16.18
N ASP A 187 19.14 0.69 -16.34
CA ASP A 187 18.25 1.65 -17.01
C ASP A 187 17.50 2.52 -16.00
N TYR A 188 18.19 3.31 -15.22
CA TYR A 188 17.62 4.32 -14.33
C TYR A 188 17.76 5.72 -14.95
N ASP A 189 16.83 6.63 -14.61
CA ASP A 189 16.81 8.01 -15.08
C ASP A 189 17.52 8.95 -14.11
N LEU A 190 17.38 8.70 -12.80
CA LEU A 190 18.03 9.49 -11.74
C LEU A 190 18.73 8.54 -10.77
N ALA A 191 19.81 9.02 -10.16
CA ALA A 191 20.58 8.25 -9.19
C ALA A 191 21.34 9.16 -8.21
N HIS A 192 21.62 8.62 -7.02
CA HIS A 192 22.59 9.25 -6.12
C HIS A 192 23.96 9.32 -6.80
N PRO A 193 24.67 10.47 -6.77
CA PRO A 193 25.92 10.66 -7.50
C PRO A 193 26.99 9.62 -7.16
N ASP A 194 27.03 9.14 -5.95
CA ASP A 194 28.02 8.18 -5.46
C ASP A 194 27.57 6.72 -5.54
N VAL A 195 26.38 6.39 -6.05
CA VAL A 195 25.80 5.05 -6.01
C VAL A 195 26.71 3.96 -6.62
N VAL A 196 27.41 4.28 -7.72
CA VAL A 196 28.32 3.36 -8.41
C VAL A 196 29.64 3.23 -7.65
N ALA A 197 30.24 4.37 -7.25
CA ALA A 197 31.50 4.41 -6.53
C ALA A 197 31.37 3.70 -5.16
N TYR A 198 30.32 3.97 -4.45
CA TYR A 198 30.01 3.34 -3.18
C TYR A 198 29.86 1.80 -3.30
N ALA A 199 29.14 1.33 -4.31
CA ALA A 199 29.03 -0.11 -4.56
C ALA A 199 30.37 -0.77 -4.91
N ALA A 200 31.23 -0.06 -5.62
CA ALA A 200 32.57 -0.54 -5.95
C ALA A 200 33.49 -0.61 -4.71
N GLU A 201 33.46 0.39 -3.83
CA GLU A 201 34.21 0.41 -2.55
C GLU A 201 33.78 -0.74 -1.63
N ARG A 202 32.49 -1.11 -1.64
CA ARG A 202 31.93 -2.26 -0.89
C ARG A 202 32.22 -3.61 -1.56
N GLY A 203 32.80 -3.63 -2.76
CA GLY A 203 33.05 -4.85 -3.53
C GLY A 203 31.77 -5.48 -4.12
N TRP A 204 30.68 -4.73 -4.23
CA TRP A 204 29.41 -5.18 -4.78
C TRP A 204 29.28 -4.93 -6.28
N HIS A 205 30.15 -4.10 -6.82
CA HIS A 205 30.27 -3.79 -8.24
C HIS A 205 31.74 -3.86 -8.69
N LYS A 206 31.99 -4.45 -9.87
CA LYS A 206 33.33 -4.44 -10.46
C LYS A 206 33.55 -3.15 -11.25
N PRO A 207 34.57 -2.36 -10.95
CA PRO A 207 34.87 -1.14 -11.69
C PRO A 207 35.02 -1.40 -13.20
N GLY A 208 34.43 -0.54 -14.03
CA GLY A 208 34.53 -0.60 -15.49
C GLY A 208 33.51 -1.54 -16.17
N GLY A 209 32.68 -2.26 -15.41
CA GLY A 209 31.54 -3.01 -15.94
C GLY A 209 30.22 -2.20 -15.91
N PRO A 210 29.15 -2.70 -16.58
CA PRO A 210 27.84 -2.07 -16.48
C PRO A 210 27.31 -2.17 -15.03
N PHE A 211 26.84 -1.03 -14.52
CA PHE A 211 26.29 -0.98 -13.16
C PHE A 211 24.83 -1.38 -13.17
N HIS A 212 24.49 -2.33 -12.30
CA HIS A 212 23.12 -2.81 -12.15
C HIS A 212 22.72 -2.73 -10.67
N PHE A 213 21.84 -1.78 -10.33
CA PHE A 213 21.53 -1.44 -8.95
C PHE A 213 21.01 -2.64 -8.15
N ALA A 214 19.96 -3.30 -8.61
CA ALA A 214 19.38 -4.43 -7.91
C ALA A 214 20.39 -5.56 -7.64
N LYS A 215 21.26 -5.91 -8.59
CA LYS A 215 22.30 -6.94 -8.38
C LYS A 215 23.36 -6.50 -7.39
N SER A 216 23.70 -5.22 -7.38
CA SER A 216 24.74 -4.69 -6.51
C SER A 216 24.26 -4.58 -5.05
N TYR A 217 23.03 -4.11 -4.83
CA TYR A 217 22.55 -3.75 -3.50
C TYR A 217 21.62 -4.77 -2.83
N SER A 218 20.93 -5.68 -3.56
CA SER A 218 20.00 -6.63 -2.96
C SER A 218 20.67 -7.62 -2.00
N ASP A 219 20.02 -7.87 -0.86
CA ASP A 219 20.23 -9.09 -0.09
C ASP A 219 19.48 -10.24 -0.76
N PHE A 220 20.24 -11.15 -1.36
CA PHE A 220 19.68 -12.24 -2.13
C PHE A 220 18.86 -13.23 -1.29
N LEU A 221 19.31 -13.52 -0.05
CA LEU A 221 18.66 -14.53 0.79
C LEU A 221 17.29 -14.04 1.26
N TYR A 222 17.22 -12.86 1.85
CA TYR A 222 15.96 -12.29 2.32
C TYR A 222 14.97 -12.07 1.16
N THR A 223 15.44 -11.53 0.04
CA THR A 223 14.60 -11.31 -1.16
C THR A 223 14.02 -12.64 -1.67
N LYS A 224 14.80 -13.72 -1.69
CA LYS A 224 14.34 -15.05 -2.13
C LYS A 224 13.24 -15.62 -1.22
N PHE A 225 13.38 -15.48 0.10
CA PHE A 225 12.39 -16.01 1.05
C PHE A 225 11.13 -15.16 1.18
N SER A 226 11.11 -13.94 0.69
CA SER A 226 9.94 -13.05 0.73
C SER A 226 8.84 -13.42 -0.28
N GLY A 227 9.06 -14.35 -1.21
CA GLY A 227 8.13 -14.68 -2.29
C GLY A 227 7.84 -13.51 -3.26
N SER A 228 8.62 -12.43 -3.15
CA SER A 228 8.40 -11.19 -3.92
C SER A 228 8.61 -11.36 -5.42
N SER A 229 9.45 -12.31 -5.83
CA SER A 229 9.69 -12.60 -7.24
C SER A 229 8.47 -13.20 -7.92
N GLU A 230 7.80 -14.11 -7.25
CA GLU A 230 6.58 -14.76 -7.72
C GLU A 230 5.41 -13.78 -7.76
N ARG A 231 5.21 -12.98 -6.69
CA ARG A 231 4.17 -11.93 -6.66
C ARG A 231 4.38 -10.90 -7.77
N TYR A 232 5.62 -10.39 -7.91
CA TYR A 232 5.97 -9.46 -8.99
C TYR A 232 5.66 -10.05 -10.37
N ALA A 233 6.09 -11.30 -10.63
CA ALA A 233 5.87 -11.95 -11.92
C ALA A 233 4.37 -12.16 -12.20
N CYS A 234 3.59 -12.59 -11.21
CA CYS A 234 2.15 -12.76 -11.31
C CYS A 234 1.45 -11.43 -11.63
N ALA A 235 1.69 -10.41 -10.81
CA ALA A 235 1.10 -9.08 -10.99
C ALA A 235 1.49 -8.46 -12.34
N HIS A 236 2.78 -8.52 -12.70
CA HIS A 236 3.26 -8.00 -13.97
C HIS A 236 2.60 -8.72 -15.17
N ALA A 237 2.44 -10.04 -15.11
CA ALA A 237 1.77 -10.81 -16.16
C ALA A 237 0.29 -10.43 -16.30
N LEU A 238 -0.41 -10.23 -15.17
CA LEU A 238 -1.81 -9.79 -15.15
C LEU A 238 -1.93 -8.38 -15.73
N MET A 239 -1.08 -7.44 -15.32
CA MET A 239 -1.07 -6.07 -15.85
C MET A 239 -0.76 -6.06 -17.36
N LYS A 240 0.24 -6.85 -17.80
CA LYS A 240 0.58 -6.96 -19.22
C LYS A 240 -0.56 -7.48 -20.09
N ARG A 241 -1.35 -8.43 -19.58
CA ARG A 241 -2.55 -8.98 -20.25
C ARG A 241 -3.61 -7.90 -20.50
N HIS A 242 -3.68 -6.91 -19.61
CA HIS A 242 -4.67 -5.84 -19.64
C HIS A 242 -4.10 -4.49 -20.13
N GLU A 243 -2.85 -4.41 -20.57
CA GLU A 243 -2.24 -3.19 -21.06
C GLU A 243 -3.05 -2.57 -22.21
N GLY A 244 -3.29 -1.26 -22.14
CA GLY A 244 -4.15 -0.49 -23.06
C GLY A 244 -5.66 -0.62 -22.81
N LYS A 245 -6.08 -1.41 -21.83
CA LYS A 245 -7.48 -1.63 -21.43
C LYS A 245 -7.65 -1.81 -19.92
N MET A 246 -6.67 -1.37 -19.14
CA MET A 246 -6.74 -1.45 -17.68
C MET A 246 -7.91 -0.62 -17.15
N THR A 247 -8.62 -1.18 -16.18
CA THR A 247 -9.73 -0.53 -15.48
C THR A 247 -9.54 -0.66 -13.97
N LEU A 248 -10.31 0.11 -13.22
CA LEU A 248 -10.33 0.02 -11.76
C LEU A 248 -10.67 -1.41 -11.28
N ASP A 249 -11.65 -2.07 -11.90
CA ASP A 249 -12.04 -3.45 -11.59
C ASP A 249 -10.89 -4.42 -11.77
N VAL A 250 -10.14 -4.29 -12.87
CA VAL A 250 -8.96 -5.12 -13.14
C VAL A 250 -7.89 -4.90 -12.07
N MET A 251 -7.66 -3.66 -11.63
CA MET A 251 -6.72 -3.39 -10.54
C MET A 251 -7.18 -4.04 -9.23
N ILE A 252 -8.47 -3.96 -8.90
CA ILE A 252 -9.04 -4.61 -7.72
C ILE A 252 -8.91 -6.14 -7.81
N ASP A 253 -9.12 -6.73 -8.97
CA ASP A 253 -8.95 -8.17 -9.18
C ASP A 253 -7.48 -8.59 -9.02
N ILE A 254 -6.52 -7.77 -9.47
CA ILE A 254 -5.09 -8.01 -9.22
C ILE A 254 -4.79 -7.98 -7.72
N LEU A 255 -5.32 -7.00 -6.98
CA LEU A 255 -5.16 -6.92 -5.51
C LEU A 255 -5.74 -8.14 -4.77
N ARG A 256 -6.75 -8.78 -5.34
CA ARG A 256 -7.40 -9.99 -4.79
C ARG A 256 -6.76 -11.30 -5.22
N SER A 257 -5.77 -11.27 -6.13
CA SER A 257 -5.25 -12.46 -6.78
C SER A 257 -4.39 -13.33 -5.84
N HIS A 258 -4.44 -14.63 -6.08
CA HIS A 258 -3.63 -15.64 -5.39
C HIS A 258 -2.70 -16.35 -6.36
N GLU A 259 -1.69 -17.06 -5.84
CA GLU A 259 -0.73 -17.85 -6.62
C GLU A 259 -1.42 -18.91 -7.49
N GLU A 260 -2.50 -19.51 -6.94
CA GLU A 260 -3.34 -20.49 -7.61
C GLU A 260 -4.79 -20.01 -7.66
N GLU A 261 -5.53 -20.46 -8.67
CA GLU A 261 -6.98 -20.22 -8.73
C GLU A 261 -7.71 -21.12 -7.74
N HIS A 262 -8.62 -20.54 -6.95
CA HIS A 262 -9.43 -21.25 -5.98
C HIS A 262 -10.91 -21.04 -6.25
N GLN A 263 -11.72 -22.09 -6.03
CA GLN A 263 -13.19 -21.96 -6.15
C GLN A 263 -13.80 -21.05 -5.07
N LEU A 264 -13.22 -21.09 -3.87
CA LEU A 264 -13.57 -20.23 -2.74
C LEU A 264 -12.35 -19.43 -2.28
N PRO A 265 -12.53 -18.30 -1.57
CA PRO A 265 -11.43 -17.57 -0.95
C PRO A 265 -10.54 -18.52 -0.10
N PRO A 266 -9.25 -18.59 -0.38
CA PRO A 266 -8.37 -19.59 0.25
C PRO A 266 -7.90 -19.15 1.62
N LEU A 267 -8.83 -18.95 2.57
CA LEU A 267 -8.57 -18.35 3.88
C LEU A 267 -7.58 -19.13 4.75
N HIS A 268 -7.39 -20.42 4.46
CA HIS A 268 -6.42 -21.30 5.14
C HIS A 268 -5.21 -21.66 4.27
N HIS A 269 -5.08 -21.05 3.11
CA HIS A 269 -3.92 -21.25 2.24
C HIS A 269 -2.92 -20.13 2.50
N PHE A 270 -1.89 -20.46 3.26
CA PHE A 270 -0.83 -19.50 3.63
C PHE A 270 0.21 -19.44 2.54
N SER A 271 0.38 -18.30 1.92
CA SER A 271 1.38 -18.13 0.87
C SER A 271 1.97 -16.73 0.89
N VAL A 272 3.30 -16.66 0.86
CA VAL A 272 4.03 -15.40 0.63
C VAL A 272 4.13 -15.04 -0.85
N LYS A 273 3.58 -15.86 -1.74
CA LYS A 273 3.65 -15.70 -3.20
C LYS A 273 2.37 -15.14 -3.80
N SER A 274 1.32 -14.98 -3.00
CA SER A 274 0.04 -14.40 -3.40
C SER A 274 0.04 -12.89 -3.19
N VAL A 275 -0.53 -12.13 -4.12
CA VAL A 275 -0.73 -10.68 -4.01
C VAL A 275 -1.71 -10.37 -2.87
N CYS A 276 -2.81 -11.13 -2.76
CA CYS A 276 -3.63 -11.17 -1.55
C CYS A 276 -2.99 -12.14 -0.57
N MET A 277 -2.20 -11.63 0.36
CA MET A 277 -1.41 -12.43 1.28
C MET A 277 -2.21 -12.85 2.51
N HIS A 278 -2.10 -14.13 2.85
CA HIS A 278 -2.71 -14.71 4.04
C HIS A 278 -1.62 -15.22 4.99
N ALA A 279 -1.62 -14.69 6.22
CA ALA A 279 -0.71 -15.14 7.27
C ALA A 279 -1.09 -16.52 7.79
N GLY A 280 -0.10 -17.29 8.22
CA GLY A 280 -0.30 -18.58 8.88
C GLY A 280 0.98 -19.26 9.26
N PHE A 281 0.92 -20.08 10.26
CA PHE A 281 1.92 -20.93 10.88
C PHE A 281 3.33 -20.33 11.03
N PHE A 282 4.13 -20.18 9.97
CA PHE A 282 5.47 -19.59 9.99
C PHE A 282 5.53 -18.21 9.29
N TYR A 283 4.47 -17.83 8.56
CA TYR A 283 4.43 -16.60 7.79
C TYR A 283 3.60 -15.55 8.56
N GLY A 284 4.28 -14.50 8.99
CA GLY A 284 3.68 -13.51 9.89
C GLY A 284 2.99 -12.35 9.22
N ASP A 285 3.01 -12.22 7.89
CA ASP A 285 2.41 -11.09 7.20
C ASP A 285 1.07 -11.43 6.55
N HIS A 286 0.18 -10.46 6.54
CA HIS A 286 -1.19 -10.55 6.06
C HIS A 286 -1.59 -9.24 5.38
N THR A 287 -2.35 -9.28 4.31
CA THR A 287 -2.87 -8.06 3.71
C THR A 287 -3.88 -7.41 4.66
N THR A 288 -3.48 -6.34 5.35
CA THR A 288 -4.28 -5.65 6.38
C THR A 288 -5.07 -4.46 5.84
N GLY A 289 -4.84 -4.07 4.59
CA GLY A 289 -5.61 -3.05 3.90
C GLY A 289 -5.22 -2.94 2.43
N SER A 290 -6.20 -2.55 1.61
CA SER A 290 -6.06 -2.41 0.16
C SER A 290 -6.67 -1.10 -0.30
N TYR A 291 -5.99 -0.43 -1.22
CA TYR A 291 -6.36 0.87 -1.76
C TYR A 291 -6.19 0.88 -3.27
N CYS A 292 -7.10 1.56 -3.95
CA CYS A 292 -7.04 1.83 -5.38
C CYS A 292 -7.60 3.22 -5.67
N ILE A 293 -7.03 3.93 -6.65
CA ILE A 293 -7.52 5.24 -7.07
C ILE A 293 -7.37 5.41 -8.58
N THR A 294 -8.33 6.15 -9.16
CA THR A 294 -8.26 6.68 -10.52
C THR A 294 -7.88 8.15 -10.46
N LEU A 295 -6.78 8.52 -11.10
CA LEU A 295 -6.30 9.88 -11.22
C LEU A 295 -6.63 10.40 -12.62
N LYS A 296 -7.59 11.32 -12.71
CA LYS A 296 -7.99 11.94 -13.98
C LYS A 296 -8.13 13.44 -13.80
N LYS A 297 -7.37 14.19 -14.57
CA LYS A 297 -7.30 15.64 -14.44
C LYS A 297 -8.67 16.29 -14.69
N GLY A 298 -9.11 17.11 -13.74
CA GLY A 298 -10.41 17.78 -13.80
C GLY A 298 -11.60 16.97 -13.28
N GLU A 299 -11.38 15.74 -12.84
CA GLU A 299 -12.38 14.93 -12.14
C GLU A 299 -12.12 14.90 -10.62
N PRO A 300 -13.15 14.70 -9.78
CA PRO A 300 -12.97 14.52 -8.34
C PRO A 300 -12.03 13.34 -8.03
N LEU A 301 -11.22 13.50 -6.99
CA LEU A 301 -10.36 12.42 -6.49
C LEU A 301 -11.20 11.46 -5.65
N ILE A 302 -11.53 10.31 -6.21
CA ILE A 302 -12.28 9.26 -5.55
C ILE A 302 -11.39 8.02 -5.41
N GLY A 303 -11.06 7.69 -4.18
CA GLY A 303 -10.35 6.48 -3.83
C GLY A 303 -11.31 5.31 -3.57
N PHE A 304 -10.79 4.10 -3.64
CA PHE A 304 -11.47 2.87 -3.24
C PHE A 304 -10.61 2.13 -2.21
N ALA A 305 -11.19 1.81 -1.07
CA ALA A 305 -10.49 1.08 -0.02
C ALA A 305 -11.33 -0.02 0.60
N THR A 306 -10.66 -1.05 1.11
CA THR A 306 -11.32 -2.10 1.87
C THR A 306 -11.72 -1.64 3.27
N GLY A 307 -10.90 -0.81 3.93
CA GLY A 307 -11.07 -0.45 5.34
C GLY A 307 -10.98 -1.66 6.27
N SER A 308 -10.41 -2.75 5.78
CA SER A 308 -10.27 -4.05 6.44
C SER A 308 -9.14 -4.86 5.82
N SER A 309 -8.77 -5.94 6.45
CA SER A 309 -7.83 -6.94 5.94
C SER A 309 -8.44 -7.77 4.78
N THR A 310 -7.65 -8.67 4.21
CA THR A 310 -8.11 -9.78 3.35
C THR A 310 -8.95 -9.33 2.16
N PRO A 311 -8.36 -8.67 1.14
CA PRO A 311 -9.10 -8.08 0.02
C PRO A 311 -9.95 -9.07 -0.77
N CYS A 312 -9.62 -10.37 -0.76
CA CYS A 312 -10.39 -11.40 -1.47
C CYS A 312 -11.79 -11.65 -0.86
N ILE A 313 -11.99 -11.31 0.42
CA ILE A 313 -13.29 -11.37 1.09
C ILE A 313 -13.86 -9.99 1.46
N SER A 314 -13.16 -8.93 1.12
CA SER A 314 -13.58 -7.55 1.38
C SER A 314 -14.27 -6.93 0.16
N THR A 315 -15.08 -5.89 0.41
CA THR A 315 -15.55 -4.98 -0.63
C THR A 315 -14.67 -3.73 -0.69
N PHE A 316 -14.42 -3.22 -1.89
CA PHE A 316 -13.80 -1.93 -2.12
C PHE A 316 -14.90 -0.86 -2.20
N LYS A 317 -14.84 0.12 -1.33
CA LYS A 317 -15.83 1.20 -1.23
C LYS A 317 -15.27 2.50 -1.74
N PRO A 318 -16.03 3.27 -2.54
CA PRO A 318 -15.62 4.57 -3.03
C PRO A 318 -15.66 5.62 -1.92
N PHE A 319 -14.70 6.52 -1.88
CA PHE A 319 -14.72 7.69 -0.99
C PHE A 319 -14.09 8.90 -1.67
N PRO A 320 -14.71 10.09 -1.57
CA PRO A 320 -14.10 11.32 -2.01
C PRO A 320 -12.99 11.71 -1.03
N LEU A 321 -11.79 12.00 -1.55
CA LEU A 321 -10.64 12.27 -0.69
C LEU A 321 -10.74 13.62 0.04
N PHE A 322 -11.34 14.61 -0.59
CA PHE A 322 -11.31 16.03 -0.14
C PHE A 322 -12.68 16.72 -0.14
N GLU A 323 -13.75 16.02 -0.43
CA GLU A 323 -15.11 16.53 -0.35
C GLU A 323 -15.78 16.16 0.98
N ALA A 324 -16.40 17.12 1.63
CA ALA A 324 -16.71 17.13 3.06
C ALA A 324 -17.87 16.24 3.54
N THR A 325 -18.27 15.18 2.86
CA THR A 325 -19.58 14.58 3.12
C THR A 325 -19.67 13.12 3.51
N LEU A 326 -18.58 12.36 3.53
CA LEU A 326 -18.67 10.96 3.96
C LEU A 326 -18.27 10.75 5.42
N SER A 327 -19.15 10.08 6.15
CA SER A 327 -19.02 9.78 7.59
C SER A 327 -17.99 8.69 7.92
N TYR A 328 -17.20 8.19 6.94
CA TYR A 328 -16.39 6.98 7.09
C TYR A 328 -14.90 7.15 6.85
N ILE A 329 -14.45 8.39 6.67
CA ILE A 329 -13.03 8.76 6.73
C ILE A 329 -12.89 9.70 7.90
N TRP A 330 -11.95 9.41 8.77
CA TRP A 330 -11.80 10.09 10.03
C TRP A 330 -10.52 10.94 10.04
N GLU A 331 -10.57 12.04 10.75
CA GLU A 331 -9.35 12.81 11.04
C GLU A 331 -8.38 11.99 11.89
N GLU A 332 -7.11 12.34 11.80
CA GLU A 332 -6.06 11.66 12.57
C GLU A 332 -6.34 11.72 14.09
N GLY A 333 -6.28 10.58 14.74
CA GLY A 333 -6.54 10.44 16.18
C GLY A 333 -8.00 10.12 16.55
N ASP A 334 -8.91 10.03 15.57
CA ASP A 334 -10.28 9.61 15.82
C ASP A 334 -10.36 8.10 16.02
N GLU A 335 -10.80 7.67 17.21
CA GLU A 335 -10.92 6.25 17.57
C GLU A 335 -11.93 5.47 16.72
N ARG A 336 -12.85 6.15 16.05
CA ARG A 336 -13.81 5.50 15.14
C ARG A 336 -13.13 4.81 13.96
N ALA A 337 -11.99 5.32 13.50
CA ALA A 337 -11.20 4.68 12.45
C ALA A 337 -10.71 3.28 12.87
N LEU A 338 -10.23 3.16 14.10
CA LEU A 338 -9.82 1.88 14.68
C LEU A 338 -11.03 0.94 14.87
N HIS A 339 -12.13 1.46 15.42
CA HIS A 339 -13.33 0.67 15.65
C HIS A 339 -13.91 0.12 14.35
N TYR A 340 -13.89 0.92 13.28
CA TYR A 340 -14.33 0.53 11.95
C TYR A 340 -13.52 -0.68 11.42
N TRP A 341 -12.19 -0.62 11.53
CA TRP A 341 -11.31 -1.72 11.12
C TRP A 341 -11.56 -2.98 11.95
N LEU A 342 -11.67 -2.84 13.28
CA LEU A 342 -11.85 -3.97 14.21
C LEU A 342 -13.16 -4.75 14.00
N ILE A 343 -14.26 -4.07 13.65
CA ILE A 343 -15.54 -4.74 13.36
C ILE A 343 -15.36 -5.66 12.13
N ARG A 344 -14.72 -5.21 11.08
CA ARG A 344 -14.51 -5.97 9.87
C ARG A 344 -13.53 -7.11 10.08
N GLU A 345 -12.47 -6.85 10.80
CA GLU A 345 -11.49 -7.88 11.16
C GLU A 345 -12.13 -9.00 11.99
N ARG A 346 -13.01 -8.67 12.91
CA ARG A 346 -13.77 -9.66 13.66
C ARG A 346 -14.64 -10.55 12.75
N LEU A 347 -15.32 -9.96 11.77
CA LEU A 347 -16.08 -10.72 10.78
C LEU A 347 -15.17 -11.66 9.95
N HIS A 348 -14.02 -11.15 9.48
CA HIS A 348 -13.08 -11.96 8.70
C HIS A 348 -12.56 -13.17 9.47
N ARG A 349 -12.26 -12.99 10.75
CA ARG A 349 -11.83 -14.09 11.63
C ARG A 349 -12.92 -15.13 11.88
N ARG A 350 -14.17 -14.71 11.94
CA ARG A 350 -15.32 -15.64 11.99
C ARG A 350 -15.48 -16.40 10.69
N LEU A 351 -15.30 -15.74 9.55
CA LEU A 351 -15.33 -16.41 8.24
C LEU A 351 -14.25 -17.48 8.10
N MET A 352 -13.08 -17.29 8.69
CA MET A 352 -12.03 -18.31 8.72
C MET A 352 -12.44 -19.59 9.48
N GLN A 353 -13.44 -19.52 10.35
CA GLN A 353 -13.92 -20.65 11.17
C GLN A 353 -15.25 -21.22 10.71
N THR A 354 -15.83 -20.64 9.65
CA THR A 354 -17.14 -21.04 9.16
C THR A 354 -17.05 -22.27 8.24
N THR A 355 -18.22 -22.83 7.88
CA THR A 355 -18.28 -23.96 6.93
C THR A 355 -18.02 -23.48 5.49
N PRO A 356 -17.56 -24.38 4.60
CA PRO A 356 -17.40 -24.05 3.17
C PRO A 356 -18.68 -23.53 2.51
N GLU A 357 -19.84 -24.05 2.89
CA GLU A 357 -21.15 -23.64 2.36
C GLU A 357 -21.47 -22.19 2.78
N MET A 358 -21.21 -21.83 4.03
CA MET A 358 -21.40 -20.46 4.51
C MET A 358 -20.41 -19.50 3.86
N LEU A 359 -19.15 -19.90 3.70
CA LEU A 359 -18.15 -19.09 3.00
C LEU A 359 -18.54 -18.88 1.53
N ALA A 360 -19.05 -19.91 0.85
CA ALA A 360 -19.54 -19.79 -0.53
C ALA A 360 -20.70 -18.80 -0.65
N LYS A 361 -21.67 -18.88 0.26
CA LYS A 361 -22.79 -17.94 0.33
C LYS A 361 -22.30 -16.50 0.55
N TYR A 362 -21.43 -16.32 1.53
CA TYR A 362 -20.84 -14.99 1.82
C TYR A 362 -20.14 -14.42 0.59
N ASP A 363 -19.28 -15.20 -0.08
CA ASP A 363 -18.50 -14.75 -1.23
C ASP A 363 -19.38 -14.40 -2.44
N GLU A 364 -20.45 -15.17 -2.68
CA GLU A 364 -21.42 -14.85 -3.74
C GLU A 364 -22.13 -13.52 -3.45
N GLU A 365 -22.67 -13.35 -2.23
CA GLU A 365 -23.36 -12.13 -1.84
C GLU A 365 -22.41 -10.91 -1.78
N ARG A 366 -21.16 -11.10 -1.35
CA ARG A 366 -20.12 -10.06 -1.39
C ARG A 366 -19.80 -9.62 -2.83
N LYS A 367 -19.68 -10.58 -3.76
CA LYS A 367 -19.48 -10.28 -5.19
C LYS A 367 -20.64 -9.49 -5.77
N GLN A 368 -21.86 -9.82 -5.39
CA GLN A 368 -23.05 -9.08 -5.80
C GLN A 368 -23.06 -7.66 -5.19
N LEU A 369 -22.74 -7.54 -3.90
CA LEU A 369 -22.62 -6.25 -3.22
C LEU A 369 -21.54 -5.36 -3.89
N GLN A 370 -20.40 -5.92 -4.29
CA GLN A 370 -19.36 -5.15 -4.99
C GLN A 370 -19.89 -4.55 -6.31
N LYS A 371 -20.70 -5.30 -7.07
CA LYS A 371 -21.33 -4.77 -8.29
C LYS A 371 -22.32 -3.65 -7.97
N GLU A 372 -23.12 -3.80 -6.92
CA GLU A 372 -24.04 -2.76 -6.47
C GLU A 372 -23.32 -1.49 -6.01
N ILE A 373 -22.19 -1.63 -5.32
CA ILE A 373 -21.32 -0.51 -4.92
C ILE A 373 -20.82 0.26 -6.16
N PHE A 374 -20.39 -0.43 -7.22
CA PHE A 374 -19.99 0.23 -8.47
C PHE A 374 -21.16 0.96 -9.15
N VAL A 375 -22.34 0.36 -9.19
CA VAL A 375 -23.53 1.03 -9.73
C VAL A 375 -23.89 2.30 -8.93
N LEU A 376 -23.74 2.26 -7.61
CA LEU A 376 -23.96 3.43 -6.75
C LEU A 376 -22.90 4.48 -6.98
N TYR A 377 -21.64 4.08 -7.13
CA TYR A 377 -20.56 4.98 -7.48
C TYR A 377 -20.79 5.71 -8.81
N GLU A 378 -21.19 5.00 -9.87
CA GLU A 378 -21.54 5.59 -11.17
C GLU A 378 -22.70 6.58 -11.10
N LYS A 379 -23.62 6.39 -10.14
CA LYS A 379 -24.73 7.32 -9.85
C LYS A 379 -24.34 8.49 -8.96
N GLY A 380 -23.11 8.51 -8.42
CA GLY A 380 -22.64 9.51 -7.46
C GLY A 380 -23.19 9.33 -6.03
N ASP A 381 -23.84 8.19 -5.74
CA ASP A 381 -24.38 7.90 -4.40
C ASP A 381 -23.39 7.12 -3.54
N LEU A 382 -22.31 7.81 -3.15
CA LEU A 382 -21.23 7.21 -2.37
C LEU A 382 -21.67 6.85 -0.95
N GLN A 383 -22.58 7.63 -0.37
CA GLN A 383 -23.10 7.36 0.97
C GLN A 383 -23.86 6.02 1.02
N ALA A 384 -24.74 5.78 0.06
CA ALA A 384 -25.48 4.51 -0.01
C ALA A 384 -24.56 3.31 -0.22
N ALA A 385 -23.42 3.48 -0.93
CA ALA A 385 -22.44 2.41 -1.09
C ALA A 385 -21.83 1.96 0.25
N TRP A 386 -21.52 2.91 1.13
CA TRP A 386 -20.99 2.65 2.47
C TRP A 386 -22.06 2.08 3.41
N GLU A 387 -23.29 2.60 3.37
CA GLU A 387 -24.41 2.11 4.17
C GLU A 387 -24.74 0.66 3.87
N LYS A 388 -24.80 0.29 2.58
CA LYS A 388 -25.02 -1.10 2.17
C LYS A 388 -23.92 -2.04 2.65
N GLU A 389 -22.67 -1.62 2.57
CA GLU A 389 -21.55 -2.44 3.07
C GLU A 389 -21.60 -2.58 4.58
N ASN A 390 -21.91 -1.52 5.32
CA ASN A 390 -22.08 -1.61 6.78
C ASN A 390 -23.22 -2.57 7.17
N GLU A 391 -24.37 -2.47 6.50
CA GLU A 391 -25.50 -3.39 6.73
C GLU A 391 -25.11 -4.85 6.45
N PHE A 392 -24.36 -5.08 5.37
CA PHE A 392 -23.85 -6.41 5.00
C PHE A 392 -22.91 -6.96 6.08
N VAL A 393 -21.94 -6.15 6.50
CA VAL A 393 -20.97 -6.52 7.56
C VAL A 393 -21.70 -6.84 8.87
N GLU A 394 -22.62 -5.98 9.31
CA GLU A 394 -23.40 -6.20 10.53
C GLU A 394 -24.27 -7.45 10.47
N THR A 395 -24.85 -7.73 9.30
CA THR A 395 -25.69 -8.90 9.09
C THR A 395 -24.89 -10.18 9.24
N TYR A 396 -23.73 -10.28 8.58
CA TYR A 396 -22.88 -11.46 8.68
C TYR A 396 -22.16 -11.56 10.03
N ASP A 397 -21.77 -10.44 10.65
CA ASP A 397 -21.18 -10.46 11.99
C ASP A 397 -22.17 -11.03 13.03
N ARG A 398 -23.47 -10.68 12.93
CA ARG A 398 -24.54 -11.25 13.79
C ARG A 398 -24.81 -12.72 13.48
N LEU A 399 -24.88 -13.08 12.18
CA LEU A 399 -25.15 -14.46 11.76
C LEU A 399 -24.07 -15.41 12.26
N LEU A 400 -22.80 -15.05 12.03
CA LEU A 400 -21.65 -15.87 12.45
C LEU A 400 -21.39 -15.80 13.97
N ALA A 401 -21.85 -14.78 14.66
CA ALA A 401 -21.77 -14.72 16.12
C ALA A 401 -22.62 -15.78 16.81
N ALA A 402 -23.74 -16.17 16.21
CA ALA A 402 -24.62 -17.22 16.75
C ALA A 402 -24.02 -18.61 16.52
N GLU A 403 -23.15 -18.79 15.55
CA GLU A 403 -22.52 -20.08 15.20
C GLU A 403 -21.16 -20.28 15.91
N ALA A 404 -20.43 -19.22 16.14
CA ALA A 404 -19.08 -19.26 16.73
C ALA A 404 -19.15 -18.98 18.25
N GLY A 405 -18.51 -19.81 19.06
CA GLY A 405 -18.21 -19.47 20.47
C GLY A 405 -17.39 -18.18 20.58
N THR A 406 -17.08 -17.74 21.80
CA THR A 406 -16.34 -16.51 22.06
C THR A 406 -14.98 -16.53 21.33
N ILE A 407 -14.77 -15.59 20.42
CA ILE A 407 -13.54 -15.47 19.64
C ILE A 407 -12.60 -14.51 20.34
N HIS A 408 -11.42 -14.99 20.76
CA HIS A 408 -10.36 -14.15 21.29
C HIS A 408 -9.56 -13.49 20.14
N VAL A 409 -9.55 -12.17 20.12
CA VAL A 409 -8.88 -11.33 19.09
C VAL A 409 -7.34 -11.33 19.28
N GLY A 410 -6.69 -12.38 19.64
CA GLY A 410 -5.25 -12.36 19.87
C GLY A 410 -4.42 -13.46 19.23
N ASN A 411 -5.03 -14.57 18.85
CA ASN A 411 -4.28 -15.78 18.48
C ASN A 411 -4.74 -16.45 17.19
N PHE A 412 -5.17 -15.68 16.20
CA PHE A 412 -5.87 -16.23 15.06
C PHE A 412 -5.00 -16.84 13.97
N TYR A 413 -3.76 -16.38 13.85
CA TYR A 413 -2.86 -16.76 12.78
C TYR A 413 -1.68 -17.62 13.26
N PHE A 414 -1.79 -18.20 14.46
CA PHE A 414 -0.76 -19.06 15.04
C PHE A 414 -1.32 -20.39 15.51
#